data_b1d6d15416f9cb4513084a0c7bc5b4c2
#
_entry.id   b1d6d15416f9cb4513084a0c7bc5b4c2
#
_cell.length_a   1.000
_cell.length_b   1.000
_cell.length_c   1.000
_cell.angle_alpha   90.00
_cell.angle_beta   90.00
_cell.angle_gamma   90.00
#
_symmetry.space_group_name_H-M   'P 1'
#
loop_
_entity.id
_entity.type
_entity.pdbx_description
1 polymer ?
#
loop_
_entity_poly.entity_id
_entity_poly.type
_entity_poly.pdbx_seq_one_letter_code
_entity_poly.pdbx_strand_id
1 'polypeptide(L)'
;MQTFKKSLVFTAMAAASSAALAAESEKPNIVVIVGDDVGFADTQPYGSEANTPNLMALAEEGVKFTNFHASPTSSVTRSMMLTGANSHEVGLGTFDYAVYPGAIGKPGYEGYLTKKGVTVATLLKESGYNTYLSGKWHLGHDDGFLPDDRGFEESYGILAGGSNHFNRDMMFPAKNAATADALQKGDIPGVEVEPTYRNGEVVEDKYKGEYSDQVYTNEIIKMIDSKKDDGKPFFAYVPFTGIHLPLQAPESAYQDKVDYYVEHGWDSVREDRFQRMKEMGVIPKDADISDRNALSRPWDSLSEKEQKWYGKKMAVAMGMMEMQDQQVGQIVDYLKEIGEYDNTYIMYLADNGPEAADITGENISDLIRTWTAHHFDNSTENLGKANSSVSLGPEWASASTGGLSWYKAYTAEGGIRVLFIVKPAKALLAAEDALQPGTQTDDLSQVKDIAATILEIAEVDHPGTEYQGREVAPMSGVSLLPYFKGETADVHSANNAIPFELFGSGILLKGDYKIIRISTGMGGDSEWHLYNTKKDPAEQHDLRNEMPDLFLEMVAEYQEYEKAQNIVPVDEAWNPFENVK
;
A
#
# COMPACT_ATOMS: atom_id res chain seq x y z
N MET A 1 -13.23 -67.71 -54.94
CA MET A 1 -13.91 -66.40 -54.80
C MET A 1 -14.43 -66.30 -53.37
N GLN A 2 -13.70 -65.65 -52.51
CA GLN A 2 -14.11 -65.11 -51.20
C GLN A 2 -12.84 -64.81 -50.37
N THR A 3 -12.30 -63.64 -50.58
CA THR A 3 -11.34 -62.99 -49.68
C THR A 3 -11.22 -61.58 -50.17
N PHE A 4 -11.94 -60.66 -49.56
CA PHE A 4 -11.68 -59.23 -49.52
C PHE A 4 -12.87 -58.58 -48.82
N LYS A 5 -12.83 -58.49 -47.49
CA LYS A 5 -13.60 -57.53 -46.67
C LYS A 5 -13.26 -57.70 -45.18
N LYS A 6 -12.03 -57.39 -44.80
CA LYS A 6 -11.67 -57.18 -43.36
C LYS A 6 -10.40 -56.34 -43.30
N SER A 7 -10.43 -55.09 -43.70
CA SER A 7 -9.32 -54.14 -43.48
C SER A 7 -9.75 -52.70 -43.67
N LEU A 8 -10.87 -52.29 -43.06
CA LEU A 8 -11.26 -50.87 -43.10
C LEU A 8 -11.99 -50.39 -41.82
N VAL A 9 -11.78 -51.03 -40.68
CA VAL A 9 -12.40 -50.63 -39.41
C VAL A 9 -11.37 -50.27 -38.32
N PHE A 10 -10.08 -50.47 -38.57
CA PHE A 10 -9.04 -50.21 -37.54
C PHE A 10 -8.31 -48.86 -37.65
N THR A 11 -8.60 -48.04 -38.66
CA THR A 11 -7.93 -46.74 -38.84
C THR A 11 -8.75 -45.52 -38.39
N ALA A 12 -9.99 -45.72 -37.92
CA ALA A 12 -10.87 -44.65 -37.47
C ALA A 12 -10.94 -44.49 -35.93
N MET A 13 -10.30 -45.39 -35.16
CA MET A 13 -10.28 -45.29 -33.68
C MET A 13 -8.96 -44.77 -33.09
N ALA A 14 -7.93 -44.58 -33.92
CA ALA A 14 -6.65 -43.99 -33.46
C ALA A 14 -6.57 -42.44 -33.61
N ALA A 15 -7.55 -41.82 -34.28
CA ALA A 15 -7.59 -40.36 -34.45
C ALA A 15 -8.53 -39.64 -33.47
N ALA A 16 -9.25 -40.37 -32.60
CA ALA A 16 -10.16 -39.81 -31.61
C ALA A 16 -9.60 -39.82 -30.16
N SER A 17 -8.38 -40.34 -29.97
CA SER A 17 -7.75 -40.41 -28.64
C SER A 17 -6.67 -39.34 -28.40
N SER A 18 -6.43 -38.45 -29.35
CA SER A 18 -5.46 -37.38 -29.22
C SER A 18 -6.08 -35.97 -29.02
N ALA A 19 -7.40 -35.91 -28.81
CA ALA A 19 -8.09 -34.61 -28.61
C ALA A 19 -8.70 -34.46 -27.20
N ALA A 20 -8.22 -35.21 -26.24
CA ALA A 20 -8.59 -35.06 -24.83
C ALA A 20 -7.35 -35.16 -23.92
N LEU A 21 -6.24 -34.57 -24.31
CA LEU A 21 -5.38 -33.91 -23.36
C LEU A 21 -6.12 -32.62 -23.09
N ALA A 22 -6.83 -32.53 -21.94
CA ALA A 22 -7.21 -31.27 -21.38
C ALA A 22 -5.94 -30.42 -21.44
N ALA A 23 -5.98 -29.27 -22.13
CA ALA A 23 -4.97 -28.26 -21.96
C ALA A 23 -4.95 -28.03 -20.43
N GLU A 24 -3.85 -28.38 -19.75
CA GLU A 24 -3.59 -27.88 -18.41
C GLU A 24 -3.80 -26.37 -18.54
N SER A 25 -4.75 -25.84 -17.81
CA SER A 25 -5.00 -24.41 -17.75
C SER A 25 -3.65 -23.76 -17.41
N GLU A 26 -3.12 -22.96 -18.31
CA GLU A 26 -1.90 -22.21 -18.02
C GLU A 26 -2.12 -21.43 -16.73
N LYS A 27 -1.22 -21.61 -15.75
CA LYS A 27 -1.30 -20.88 -14.47
C LYS A 27 -1.31 -19.38 -14.77
N PRO A 28 -2.19 -18.59 -14.11
CA PRO A 28 -2.29 -17.18 -14.42
C PRO A 28 -1.08 -16.39 -13.94
N ASN A 29 -0.79 -15.31 -14.62
CA ASN A 29 0.15 -14.29 -14.17
C ASN A 29 -0.47 -13.44 -13.05
N ILE A 30 0.37 -12.87 -12.20
CA ILE A 30 -0.06 -12.04 -11.08
C ILE A 30 0.75 -10.75 -11.05
N VAL A 31 0.09 -9.61 -11.10
CA VAL A 31 0.69 -8.29 -10.97
C VAL A 31 0.10 -7.59 -9.75
N VAL A 32 0.96 -7.18 -8.81
CA VAL A 32 0.57 -6.40 -7.64
C VAL A 32 1.23 -5.04 -7.72
N ILE A 33 0.43 -4.00 -7.88
CA ILE A 33 0.85 -2.60 -7.97
C ILE A 33 0.49 -1.90 -6.67
N VAL A 34 1.45 -1.21 -6.06
CA VAL A 34 1.25 -0.51 -4.78
C VAL A 34 1.59 0.96 -4.95
N GLY A 35 0.62 1.83 -4.69
CA GLY A 35 0.84 3.26 -4.51
C GLY A 35 1.34 3.56 -3.09
N ASP A 36 2.24 4.52 -2.94
CA ASP A 36 2.86 4.92 -1.69
C ASP A 36 2.20 6.19 -1.16
N ASP A 37 1.62 6.14 0.03
CA ASP A 37 0.89 7.26 0.67
C ASP A 37 -0.35 7.74 -0.09
N VAL A 38 -0.95 6.93 -0.94
CA VAL A 38 -2.16 7.30 -1.70
C VAL A 38 -3.37 7.29 -0.77
N GLY A 39 -4.03 8.43 -0.61
CA GLY A 39 -5.23 8.57 0.21
C GLY A 39 -6.42 7.80 -0.36
N PHE A 40 -7.34 7.38 0.52
CA PHE A 40 -8.51 6.61 0.15
C PHE A 40 -9.36 7.27 -0.96
N ALA A 41 -9.39 8.62 -0.99
CA ALA A 41 -10.16 9.41 -1.96
C ALA A 41 -9.28 10.10 -3.01
N ASP A 42 -8.04 9.64 -3.28
CA ASP A 42 -7.13 10.29 -4.24
C ASP A 42 -7.27 9.78 -5.68
N THR A 43 -8.11 8.78 -5.93
CA THR A 43 -8.35 8.23 -7.26
C THR A 43 -9.80 8.36 -7.70
N GLN A 44 -10.04 8.49 -9.00
CA GLN A 44 -11.38 8.66 -9.57
C GLN A 44 -12.38 7.56 -9.14
N PRO A 45 -12.02 6.26 -9.09
CA PRO A 45 -12.93 5.21 -8.60
C PRO A 45 -13.41 5.41 -7.16
N TYR A 46 -12.70 6.21 -6.37
CA TYR A 46 -13.01 6.49 -4.96
C TYR A 46 -13.40 7.96 -4.69
N GLY A 47 -13.77 8.71 -5.72
CA GLY A 47 -14.36 10.04 -5.58
C GLY A 47 -13.42 11.23 -5.75
N SER A 48 -12.17 11.02 -6.18
CA SER A 48 -11.25 12.11 -6.53
C SER A 48 -11.72 12.89 -7.77
N GLU A 49 -11.33 14.16 -7.81
CA GLU A 49 -11.35 15.00 -9.02
C GLU A 49 -10.16 14.73 -9.95
N ALA A 50 -9.12 14.01 -9.47
CA ALA A 50 -7.98 13.62 -10.29
C ALA A 50 -8.41 12.66 -11.41
N ASN A 51 -7.82 12.85 -12.60
CA ASN A 51 -8.14 12.05 -13.78
C ASN A 51 -7.32 10.75 -13.79
N THR A 52 -7.92 9.65 -13.30
CA THR A 52 -7.29 8.33 -13.23
C THR A 52 -8.06 7.28 -14.03
N PRO A 53 -8.11 7.41 -15.38
CA PRO A 53 -8.96 6.58 -16.24
C PRO A 53 -8.52 5.11 -16.30
N ASN A 54 -7.24 4.79 -16.09
CA ASN A 54 -6.75 3.41 -16.12
C ASN A 54 -7.18 2.65 -14.86
N LEU A 55 -7.13 3.29 -13.69
CA LEU A 55 -7.66 2.73 -12.45
C LEU A 55 -9.19 2.61 -12.49
N MET A 56 -9.88 3.57 -13.14
CA MET A 56 -11.32 3.47 -13.37
C MET A 56 -11.64 2.24 -14.23
N ALA A 57 -10.91 2.04 -15.34
CA ALA A 57 -11.10 0.88 -16.21
C ALA A 57 -10.83 -0.45 -15.47
N LEU A 58 -9.78 -0.53 -14.65
CA LEU A 58 -9.53 -1.71 -13.80
C LEU A 58 -10.67 -1.97 -12.82
N ALA A 59 -11.27 -0.92 -12.23
CA ALA A 59 -12.42 -1.06 -11.34
C ALA A 59 -13.69 -1.51 -12.09
N GLU A 60 -13.89 -1.04 -13.31
CA GLU A 60 -15.02 -1.44 -14.17
C GLU A 60 -14.86 -2.88 -14.71
N GLU A 61 -13.64 -3.34 -14.93
CA GLU A 61 -13.32 -4.70 -15.38
C GLU A 61 -13.12 -5.71 -14.24
N GLY A 62 -13.08 -5.23 -13.00
CA GLY A 62 -12.76 -6.02 -11.81
C GLY A 62 -13.70 -5.81 -10.65
N VAL A 63 -13.16 -5.97 -9.45
CA VAL A 63 -13.83 -5.79 -8.16
C VAL A 63 -13.15 -4.65 -7.41
N LYS A 64 -13.94 -3.69 -6.94
CA LYS A 64 -13.50 -2.56 -6.11
C LYS A 64 -13.93 -2.78 -4.66
N PHE A 65 -12.97 -2.79 -3.75
CA PHE A 65 -13.20 -2.91 -2.30
C PHE A 65 -13.30 -1.53 -1.65
N THR A 66 -14.29 -1.31 -0.84
CA THR A 66 -14.49 -0.06 -0.09
C THR A 66 -14.22 -0.21 1.41
N ASN A 67 -13.92 -1.43 1.87
CA ASN A 67 -13.65 -1.77 3.27
C ASN A 67 -12.39 -2.66 3.40
N PHE A 68 -11.31 -2.25 2.72
CA PHE A 68 -10.02 -2.94 2.75
C PHE A 68 -9.03 -2.20 3.65
N HIS A 69 -8.32 -2.95 4.52
CA HIS A 69 -7.46 -2.37 5.54
C HIS A 69 -6.00 -2.80 5.39
N ALA A 70 -5.11 -1.81 5.49
CA ALA A 70 -3.66 -1.99 5.58
C ALA A 70 -3.16 -1.60 6.97
N SER A 71 -1.84 -1.66 7.19
CA SER A 71 -1.20 -1.00 8.32
C SER A 71 -1.14 0.51 8.08
N PRO A 72 -1.08 1.33 9.12
CA PRO A 72 -0.93 2.76 8.93
C PRO A 72 0.48 3.21 8.51
N THR A 73 1.39 2.25 8.20
CA THR A 73 2.76 2.53 7.73
C THR A 73 3.25 1.53 6.69
N SER A 74 4.09 2.02 5.79
CA SER A 74 4.53 1.37 4.56
C SER A 74 5.23 0.02 4.77
N SER A 75 6.34 -0.03 5.54
CA SER A 75 7.12 -1.27 5.71
C SER A 75 6.32 -2.37 6.41
N VAL A 76 5.49 -2.00 7.38
CA VAL A 76 4.62 -2.92 8.10
C VAL A 76 3.61 -3.55 7.15
N THR A 77 2.91 -2.74 6.36
CA THR A 77 1.98 -3.22 5.32
C THR A 77 2.67 -4.15 4.32
N ARG A 78 3.83 -3.75 3.79
CA ARG A 78 4.57 -4.54 2.79
C ARG A 78 5.00 -5.89 3.34
N SER A 79 5.41 -5.97 4.63
CA SER A 79 5.73 -7.24 5.27
C SER A 79 4.52 -8.16 5.39
N MET A 80 3.37 -7.62 5.82
CA MET A 80 2.12 -8.35 5.95
C MET A 80 1.60 -8.84 4.59
N MET A 81 1.68 -7.97 3.56
CA MET A 81 1.24 -8.28 2.20
C MET A 81 2.06 -9.38 1.54
N LEU A 82 3.38 -9.38 1.73
CA LEU A 82 4.26 -10.36 1.09
C LEU A 82 4.38 -11.68 1.84
N THR A 83 3.95 -11.74 3.12
CA THR A 83 4.07 -12.96 3.94
C THR A 83 2.71 -13.52 4.40
N GLY A 84 1.65 -12.71 4.42
CA GLY A 84 0.37 -13.06 5.01
C GLY A 84 0.39 -13.24 6.54
N ALA A 85 1.51 -12.92 7.19
CA ALA A 85 1.71 -13.03 8.63
C ALA A 85 1.48 -11.70 9.36
N ASN A 86 1.34 -11.74 10.69
CA ASN A 86 1.34 -10.52 11.49
C ASN A 86 2.73 -9.89 11.50
N SER A 87 2.78 -8.57 11.49
CA SER A 87 4.03 -7.81 11.37
C SER A 87 5.02 -8.08 12.52
N HIS A 88 4.53 -8.23 13.76
CA HIS A 88 5.36 -8.57 14.93
C HIS A 88 6.01 -9.96 14.82
N GLU A 89 5.36 -10.91 14.15
CA GLU A 89 5.92 -12.26 13.95
C GLU A 89 7.10 -12.27 12.98
N VAL A 90 7.17 -11.26 12.10
CA VAL A 90 8.17 -11.18 11.03
C VAL A 90 9.19 -10.06 11.20
N GLY A 91 9.20 -9.38 12.36
CA GLY A 91 10.23 -8.39 12.71
C GLY A 91 9.85 -6.94 12.48
N LEU A 92 8.63 -6.67 12.06
CA LEU A 92 8.13 -5.34 11.70
C LEU A 92 6.93 -4.90 12.56
N GLY A 93 7.01 -5.12 13.87
CA GLY A 93 6.13 -4.46 14.84
C GLY A 93 6.25 -2.93 14.80
N THR A 94 7.33 -2.43 14.22
CA THR A 94 7.54 -1.04 13.82
C THR A 94 8.63 -0.98 12.74
N PHE A 95 8.90 0.18 12.16
CA PHE A 95 9.99 0.36 11.20
C PHE A 95 11.29 0.81 11.91
N ASP A 96 12.44 0.67 11.24
CA ASP A 96 13.80 0.70 11.79
C ASP A 96 14.14 1.96 12.61
N TYR A 97 13.72 3.16 12.17
CA TYR A 97 14.01 4.41 12.88
C TYR A 97 12.94 4.81 13.93
N ALA A 98 11.86 4.03 14.09
CA ALA A 98 10.81 4.26 15.07
C ALA A 98 10.73 3.16 16.15
N VAL A 99 11.81 2.42 16.34
CA VAL A 99 11.91 1.45 17.45
C VAL A 99 12.07 2.20 18.76
N TYR A 100 11.05 2.13 19.61
CA TYR A 100 11.09 2.80 20.91
C TYR A 100 12.05 2.12 21.89
N PRO A 101 12.55 2.83 22.92
CA PRO A 101 13.62 2.35 23.80
C PRO A 101 13.35 0.99 24.47
N GLY A 102 12.08 0.73 24.84
CA GLY A 102 11.67 -0.55 25.47
C GLY A 102 11.69 -1.75 24.51
N ALA A 103 11.61 -1.51 23.21
CA ALA A 103 11.55 -2.54 22.18
C ALA A 103 12.90 -2.83 21.52
N ILE A 104 13.93 -2.00 21.73
CA ILE A 104 15.26 -2.20 21.15
C ILE A 104 15.80 -3.59 21.50
N GLY A 105 16.11 -4.38 20.48
CA GLY A 105 16.64 -5.73 20.60
C GLY A 105 15.62 -6.79 21.03
N LYS A 106 14.33 -6.47 21.03
CA LYS A 106 13.25 -7.43 21.28
C LYS A 106 12.83 -8.10 19.98
N PRO A 107 12.52 -9.42 20.00
CA PRO A 107 11.93 -10.09 18.85
C PRO A 107 10.63 -9.42 18.41
N GLY A 108 10.46 -9.28 17.10
CA GLY A 108 9.32 -8.61 16.49
C GLY A 108 9.52 -7.12 16.23
N TYR A 109 10.65 -6.54 16.68
CA TYR A 109 10.99 -5.12 16.54
C TYR A 109 12.37 -4.91 15.91
N GLU A 110 12.74 -5.83 15.01
CA GLU A 110 14.00 -5.76 14.28
C GLU A 110 14.05 -4.58 13.30
N GLY A 111 12.88 -4.09 12.86
CA GLY A 111 12.75 -3.00 11.90
C GLY A 111 12.98 -3.42 10.43
N TYR A 112 13.11 -4.73 10.18
CA TYR A 112 13.24 -5.32 8.85
C TYR A 112 12.55 -6.68 8.79
N LEU A 113 12.27 -7.18 7.59
CA LEU A 113 11.63 -8.47 7.37
C LEU A 113 12.59 -9.61 7.70
N THR A 114 12.43 -10.21 8.88
CA THR A 114 13.29 -11.31 9.36
C THR A 114 13.07 -12.59 8.53
N LYS A 115 13.95 -13.57 8.69
CA LYS A 115 13.81 -14.89 8.03
C LYS A 115 12.62 -15.70 8.55
N LYS A 116 11.91 -15.24 9.60
CA LYS A 116 10.63 -15.82 10.01
C LYS A 116 9.52 -15.60 8.99
N GLY A 117 9.53 -14.48 8.25
CA GLY A 117 8.62 -14.28 7.14
C GLY A 117 9.08 -15.06 5.90
N VAL A 118 8.26 -15.96 5.37
CA VAL A 118 8.44 -16.54 4.04
C VAL A 118 7.60 -15.74 3.05
N THR A 119 8.22 -15.14 2.05
CA THR A 119 7.49 -14.31 1.09
C THR A 119 6.79 -15.16 0.03
N VAL A 120 5.68 -14.67 -0.48
CA VAL A 120 5.01 -15.27 -1.64
C VAL A 120 5.95 -15.38 -2.85
N ALA A 121 6.86 -14.41 -3.05
CA ALA A 121 7.85 -14.47 -4.11
C ALA A 121 8.77 -15.70 -3.99
N THR A 122 9.21 -16.02 -2.76
CA THR A 122 10.02 -17.24 -2.50
C THR A 122 9.25 -18.49 -2.90
N LEU A 123 8.00 -18.63 -2.46
CA LEU A 123 7.18 -19.82 -2.72
C LEU A 123 6.80 -19.94 -4.19
N LEU A 124 6.48 -18.83 -4.85
CA LEU A 124 6.16 -18.80 -6.28
C LEU A 124 7.37 -19.15 -7.13
N LYS A 125 8.55 -18.62 -6.82
CA LYS A 125 9.81 -18.98 -7.49
C LYS A 125 10.07 -20.50 -7.41
N GLU A 126 9.91 -21.09 -6.23
CA GLU A 126 10.06 -22.54 -6.03
C GLU A 126 9.01 -23.37 -6.79
N SER A 127 7.83 -22.80 -7.05
CA SER A 127 6.76 -23.42 -7.83
C SER A 127 6.86 -23.20 -9.34
N GLY A 128 7.90 -22.50 -9.79
CA GLY A 128 8.21 -22.31 -11.21
C GLY A 128 7.72 -21.02 -11.84
N TYR A 129 7.23 -20.06 -11.05
CA TYR A 129 6.97 -18.69 -11.54
C TYR A 129 8.28 -17.95 -11.76
N ASN A 130 8.32 -17.09 -12.77
CA ASN A 130 9.28 -15.99 -12.84
C ASN A 130 8.86 -14.90 -11.85
N THR A 131 9.78 -14.35 -11.07
CA THR A 131 9.43 -13.42 -9.98
C THR A 131 10.21 -12.12 -10.11
N TYR A 132 9.48 -11.00 -10.20
CA TYR A 132 10.02 -9.68 -10.51
C TYR A 132 9.62 -8.63 -9.50
N LEU A 133 10.54 -7.71 -9.16
CA LEU A 133 10.27 -6.51 -8.38
C LEU A 133 10.81 -5.29 -9.11
N SER A 134 9.99 -4.25 -9.25
CA SER A 134 10.48 -2.95 -9.71
C SER A 134 9.85 -1.80 -8.92
N GLY A 135 10.63 -1.14 -8.04
CA GLY A 135 10.20 -0.06 -7.18
C GLY A 135 10.78 -0.09 -5.76
N LYS A 136 9.95 0.29 -4.77
CA LYS A 136 10.33 0.42 -3.36
C LYS A 136 10.26 -0.93 -2.63
N TRP A 137 11.35 -1.28 -1.93
CA TRP A 137 11.40 -2.48 -1.07
C TRP A 137 10.94 -2.21 0.36
N HIS A 138 11.68 -1.41 1.11
CA HIS A 138 11.42 -0.98 2.49
C HIS A 138 11.27 -2.13 3.52
N LEU A 139 11.99 -3.25 3.32
CA LEU A 139 11.93 -4.42 4.20
C LEU A 139 13.30 -4.93 4.67
N GLY A 140 14.33 -4.13 4.50
CA GLY A 140 15.72 -4.40 4.91
C GLY A 140 16.73 -3.92 3.90
N HIS A 141 17.96 -3.63 4.39
CA HIS A 141 19.04 -3.02 3.62
C HIS A 141 20.29 -3.90 3.55
N ASP A 142 20.39 -4.90 4.43
CA ASP A 142 21.59 -5.74 4.57
C ASP A 142 21.48 -7.02 3.74
N ASP A 143 22.64 -7.61 3.42
CA ASP A 143 22.74 -8.92 2.77
C ASP A 143 21.89 -9.97 3.50
N GLY A 144 21.15 -10.78 2.77
CA GLY A 144 20.21 -11.76 3.28
C GLY A 144 18.78 -11.22 3.50
N PHE A 145 18.54 -9.91 3.26
CA PHE A 145 17.25 -9.25 3.37
C PHE A 145 16.86 -8.43 2.14
N LEU A 146 17.66 -8.47 1.09
CA LEU A 146 17.41 -7.81 -0.18
C LEU A 146 16.29 -8.53 -0.97
N PRO A 147 15.68 -7.91 -1.98
CA PRO A 147 14.61 -8.54 -2.77
C PRO A 147 14.98 -9.90 -3.37
N ASP A 148 16.21 -10.03 -3.88
CA ASP A 148 16.73 -11.26 -4.45
C ASP A 148 16.95 -12.37 -3.42
N ASP A 149 17.33 -12.03 -2.17
CA ASP A 149 17.36 -12.95 -1.04
C ASP A 149 15.95 -13.42 -0.61
N ARG A 150 14.94 -12.69 -1.00
CA ARG A 150 13.55 -12.88 -0.59
C ARG A 150 12.65 -13.37 -1.74
N GLY A 151 13.27 -13.97 -2.76
CA GLY A 151 12.58 -14.74 -3.78
C GLY A 151 12.37 -14.04 -5.12
N PHE A 152 12.73 -12.77 -5.29
CA PHE A 152 12.67 -12.12 -6.59
C PHE A 152 13.90 -12.50 -7.44
N GLU A 153 13.67 -13.04 -8.64
CA GLU A 153 14.73 -13.44 -9.56
C GLU A 153 15.38 -12.23 -10.22
N GLU A 154 14.58 -11.22 -10.51
CA GLU A 154 15.07 -9.93 -10.99
C GLU A 154 14.42 -8.81 -10.17
N SER A 155 15.26 -7.86 -9.75
CA SER A 155 14.83 -6.72 -8.96
C SER A 155 15.48 -5.43 -9.40
N TYR A 156 14.74 -4.33 -9.32
CA TYR A 156 15.23 -2.98 -9.57
C TYR A 156 14.50 -1.97 -8.70
N GLY A 157 15.20 -1.13 -7.95
CA GLY A 157 14.53 -0.10 -7.16
C GLY A 157 15.34 0.41 -5.99
N ILE A 158 14.64 0.95 -4.99
CA ILE A 158 15.23 1.45 -3.75
C ILE A 158 14.95 0.51 -2.59
N LEU A 159 15.87 0.46 -1.62
CA LEU A 159 15.69 -0.34 -0.39
C LEU A 159 15.01 0.46 0.73
N ALA A 160 15.20 1.78 0.76
CA ALA A 160 14.68 2.65 1.81
C ALA A 160 13.18 2.98 1.66
N GLY A 161 12.67 3.71 2.67
CA GLY A 161 11.28 4.13 2.75
C GLY A 161 10.84 5.18 1.74
N GLY A 162 11.77 5.86 1.07
CA GLY A 162 11.47 6.89 0.08
C GLY A 162 12.70 7.35 -0.66
N SER A 163 12.52 8.09 -1.73
CA SER A 163 13.60 8.73 -2.47
C SER A 163 13.08 9.92 -3.29
N ASN A 164 14.00 10.79 -3.73
CA ASN A 164 13.68 11.86 -4.65
C ASN A 164 13.25 11.30 -6.02
N HIS A 165 12.18 11.83 -6.62
CA HIS A 165 11.57 11.26 -7.83
C HIS A 165 12.35 11.53 -9.13
N PHE A 166 13.27 12.51 -9.13
CA PHE A 166 14.09 12.84 -10.30
C PHE A 166 15.58 12.64 -10.08
N ASN A 167 16.04 12.92 -8.86
CA ASN A 167 17.45 12.91 -8.51
C ASN A 167 17.63 12.28 -7.15
N ARG A 168 17.78 11.00 -7.10
CA ARG A 168 17.80 10.14 -5.92
C ARG A 168 18.94 10.35 -4.93
N ASP A 169 19.70 11.40 -5.08
CA ASP A 169 20.92 11.56 -4.31
C ASP A 169 20.70 12.20 -2.94
N MET A 170 19.46 12.66 -2.63
CA MET A 170 19.24 13.45 -1.42
C MET A 170 17.80 13.35 -0.93
N MET A 171 17.60 12.83 0.28
CA MET A 171 16.28 12.72 0.90
C MET A 171 16.23 13.28 2.31
N PHE A 172 17.16 12.89 3.16
CA PHE A 172 17.17 13.18 4.58
C PHE A 172 18.56 13.58 5.08
N PRO A 173 18.65 14.17 6.28
CA PRO A 173 19.93 14.32 6.97
C PRO A 173 20.62 12.96 7.12
N ALA A 174 21.95 12.95 6.95
CA ALA A 174 22.73 11.73 7.21
C ALA A 174 22.51 11.21 8.64
N LYS A 175 22.51 9.89 8.85
CA LYS A 175 22.28 9.25 10.17
C LYS A 175 23.16 9.78 11.30
N ASN A 176 24.33 10.30 10.97
CA ASN A 176 25.25 10.96 11.90
C ASN A 176 25.12 12.49 11.89
N ALA A 177 23.96 12.98 11.44
CA ALA A 177 23.69 14.40 11.38
C ALA A 177 23.90 15.05 12.75
N ALA A 178 24.47 16.25 12.69
CA ALA A 178 24.74 17.04 13.86
C ALA A 178 23.45 17.34 14.66
N THR A 179 23.63 17.50 15.96
CA THR A 179 22.59 17.93 16.87
C THR A 179 22.03 19.31 16.47
N ALA A 180 20.86 19.69 16.99
CA ALA A 180 20.28 21.02 16.85
C ALA A 180 21.29 22.16 17.19
N ASP A 181 22.23 21.91 18.11
CA ASP A 181 23.32 22.81 18.47
C ASP A 181 24.33 23.06 17.33
N ALA A 182 24.63 22.03 16.54
CA ALA A 182 25.50 22.18 15.36
C ALA A 182 24.83 22.94 14.22
N LEU A 183 23.52 22.73 14.02
CA LEU A 183 22.72 23.52 13.06
C LEU A 183 22.69 25.01 13.43
N GLN A 184 22.49 25.34 14.72
CA GLN A 184 22.55 26.72 15.19
C GLN A 184 23.93 27.38 14.94
N LYS A 185 24.99 26.59 14.92
CA LYS A 185 26.35 27.03 14.62
C LYS A 185 26.65 27.10 13.12
N GLY A 186 25.70 26.72 12.25
CA GLY A 186 25.87 26.69 10.81
C GLY A 186 26.61 25.43 10.31
N ASP A 187 26.73 24.40 11.14
CA ASP A 187 27.27 23.08 10.78
C ASP A 187 26.15 22.21 10.24
N ILE A 188 25.84 22.39 8.95
CA ILE A 188 24.77 21.67 8.28
C ILE A 188 25.23 20.22 8.02
N PRO A 189 24.48 19.21 8.48
CA PRO A 189 24.86 17.82 8.28
C PRO A 189 24.90 17.46 6.79
N GLY A 190 25.70 16.46 6.47
CA GLY A 190 25.75 15.87 5.14
C GLY A 190 24.40 15.28 4.72
N VAL A 191 24.32 14.84 3.50
CA VAL A 191 23.14 14.19 2.94
C VAL A 191 23.24 12.68 3.02
N GLU A 192 22.13 12.02 3.27
CA GLU A 192 22.02 10.59 3.09
C GLU A 192 21.69 10.31 1.62
N VAL A 193 22.50 9.51 0.98
CA VAL A 193 22.31 9.07 -0.40
C VAL A 193 21.52 7.77 -0.37
N GLU A 194 20.42 7.73 -1.09
CA GLU A 194 19.65 6.51 -1.27
C GLU A 194 20.00 5.87 -2.61
N PRO A 195 20.82 4.81 -2.62
CA PRO A 195 21.22 4.16 -3.85
C PRO A 195 20.05 3.37 -4.48
N THR A 196 20.15 3.17 -5.79
CA THR A 196 19.31 2.21 -6.50
C THR A 196 20.04 0.89 -6.57
N TYR A 197 19.27 -0.17 -6.48
CA TYR A 197 19.76 -1.54 -6.56
C TYR A 197 19.18 -2.24 -7.78
N ARG A 198 19.96 -3.15 -8.35
CA ARG A 198 19.54 -4.12 -9.35
C ARG A 198 20.12 -5.48 -8.94
N ASN A 199 19.25 -6.43 -8.62
CA ASN A 199 19.65 -7.80 -8.24
C ASN A 199 20.73 -7.81 -7.14
N GLY A 200 20.52 -7.03 -6.07
CA GLY A 200 21.44 -6.90 -4.94
C GLY A 200 22.63 -5.96 -5.14
N GLU A 201 22.90 -5.51 -6.36
CA GLU A 201 24.04 -4.64 -6.68
C GLU A 201 23.61 -3.17 -6.81
N VAL A 202 24.44 -2.25 -6.29
CA VAL A 202 24.22 -0.81 -6.43
C VAL A 202 24.36 -0.39 -7.90
N VAL A 203 23.36 0.35 -8.39
CA VAL A 203 23.37 0.93 -9.74
C VAL A 203 23.92 2.36 -9.67
N GLU A 204 25.08 2.60 -10.28
CA GLU A 204 25.69 3.92 -10.32
C GLU A 204 24.96 4.89 -11.27
N ASP A 205 24.36 4.36 -12.34
CA ASP A 205 23.74 5.15 -13.41
C ASP A 205 22.23 5.27 -13.15
N LYS A 206 21.89 6.30 -12.40
CA LYS A 206 20.52 6.55 -11.93
C LYS A 206 19.65 7.16 -13.03
N TYR A 207 18.35 7.28 -12.79
CA TYR A 207 17.25 7.76 -13.66
C TYR A 207 17.57 8.81 -14.75
N LYS A 208 18.72 9.45 -14.75
CA LYS A 208 19.11 10.47 -15.75
C LYS A 208 18.10 11.60 -15.97
N GLY A 209 17.34 11.96 -14.91
CA GLY A 209 16.29 12.96 -14.97
C GLY A 209 14.92 12.43 -15.41
N GLU A 210 14.77 11.12 -15.60
CA GLU A 210 13.48 10.49 -15.77
C GLU A 210 12.75 10.38 -14.42
N TYR A 211 11.43 10.31 -14.46
CA TYR A 211 10.59 10.20 -13.25
C TYR A 211 10.61 8.78 -12.68
N SER A 212 10.67 8.64 -11.35
CA SER A 212 10.85 7.35 -10.66
C SER A 212 9.88 6.26 -11.12
N ASP A 213 8.58 6.52 -11.07
CA ASP A 213 7.56 5.51 -11.38
C ASP A 213 7.58 5.12 -12.88
N GLN A 214 7.96 6.06 -13.76
CA GLN A 214 8.19 5.74 -15.19
C GLN A 214 9.37 4.77 -15.36
N VAL A 215 10.44 4.98 -14.61
CA VAL A 215 11.59 4.07 -14.67
C VAL A 215 11.23 2.70 -14.13
N TYR A 216 10.49 2.62 -13.01
CA TYR A 216 10.02 1.34 -12.47
C TYR A 216 9.12 0.60 -13.46
N THR A 217 8.22 1.31 -14.13
CA THR A 217 7.37 0.74 -15.19
C THR A 217 8.17 0.20 -16.35
N ASN A 218 9.14 0.97 -16.85
CA ASN A 218 10.02 0.52 -17.93
C ASN A 218 10.82 -0.73 -17.54
N GLU A 219 11.30 -0.80 -16.30
CA GLU A 219 12.09 -1.94 -15.83
C GLU A 219 11.25 -3.20 -15.63
N ILE A 220 10.03 -3.09 -15.05
CA ILE A 220 9.17 -4.27 -14.89
C ILE A 220 8.74 -4.83 -16.25
N ILE A 221 8.41 -3.97 -17.21
CA ILE A 221 8.09 -4.37 -18.59
C ILE A 221 9.28 -5.10 -19.23
N LYS A 222 10.51 -4.60 -19.09
CA LYS A 222 11.72 -5.25 -19.59
C LYS A 222 11.94 -6.63 -18.95
N MET A 223 11.72 -6.77 -17.64
CA MET A 223 11.86 -8.05 -16.93
C MET A 223 10.85 -9.07 -17.49
N ILE A 224 9.59 -8.69 -17.62
CA ILE A 224 8.55 -9.57 -18.20
C ILE A 224 8.89 -9.91 -19.66
N ASP A 225 9.26 -8.92 -20.49
CA ASP A 225 9.60 -9.12 -21.91
C ASP A 225 10.77 -10.08 -22.10
N SER A 226 11.75 -10.06 -21.18
CA SER A 226 12.96 -10.88 -21.27
C SER A 226 12.68 -12.39 -21.23
N LYS A 227 11.56 -12.80 -20.63
CA LYS A 227 11.18 -14.21 -20.44
C LYS A 227 9.76 -14.54 -20.94
N LYS A 228 9.08 -13.65 -21.66
CA LYS A 228 7.69 -13.83 -22.11
C LYS A 228 7.43 -15.11 -22.92
N ASP A 229 8.47 -15.66 -23.55
CA ASP A 229 8.37 -16.83 -24.42
C ASP A 229 8.87 -18.13 -23.75
N ASP A 230 9.17 -18.12 -22.42
CA ASP A 230 9.70 -19.30 -21.72
C ASP A 230 8.61 -20.27 -21.25
N GLY A 231 7.35 -19.90 -21.42
CA GLY A 231 6.17 -20.73 -21.08
C GLY A 231 5.88 -20.82 -19.59
N LYS A 232 6.46 -19.94 -18.77
CA LYS A 232 6.20 -19.87 -17.33
C LYS A 232 5.32 -18.68 -17.00
N PRO A 233 4.43 -18.81 -16.00
CA PRO A 233 3.73 -17.65 -15.45
C PRO A 233 4.71 -16.74 -14.69
N PHE A 234 4.30 -15.50 -14.46
CA PHE A 234 5.11 -14.56 -13.67
C PHE A 234 4.32 -13.95 -12.52
N PHE A 235 5.06 -13.58 -11.48
CA PHE A 235 4.65 -12.71 -10.39
C PHE A 235 5.45 -11.41 -10.48
N ALA A 236 4.77 -10.30 -10.71
CA ALA A 236 5.36 -8.97 -10.79
C ALA A 236 4.86 -8.10 -9.64
N TYR A 237 5.78 -7.67 -8.77
CA TYR A 237 5.53 -6.73 -7.68
C TYR A 237 6.04 -5.36 -8.10
N VAL A 238 5.13 -4.38 -8.23
CA VAL A 238 5.41 -3.03 -8.73
C VAL A 238 5.06 -1.99 -7.66
N PRO A 239 5.89 -1.86 -6.62
CA PRO A 239 5.69 -0.88 -5.55
C PRO A 239 6.25 0.48 -5.96
N PHE A 240 5.39 1.35 -6.48
CA PHE A 240 5.74 2.72 -6.83
C PHE A 240 6.19 3.53 -5.60
N THR A 241 6.87 4.64 -5.83
CA THR A 241 7.22 5.64 -4.81
C THR A 241 6.30 6.87 -4.83
N GLY A 242 5.50 7.07 -5.87
CA GLY A 242 4.44 8.09 -5.88
C GLY A 242 3.23 7.63 -5.03
N ILE A 243 2.65 8.52 -4.27
CA ILE A 243 2.84 9.98 -4.13
C ILE A 243 3.60 10.37 -2.84
N HIS A 244 4.41 9.45 -2.30
CA HIS A 244 5.23 9.71 -1.11
C HIS A 244 6.09 10.97 -1.31
N LEU A 245 6.39 11.65 -0.19
CA LEU A 245 7.30 12.82 -0.22
C LEU A 245 8.68 12.44 -0.78
N PRO A 246 9.38 13.41 -1.43
CA PRO A 246 9.00 14.78 -1.71
C PRO A 246 7.98 14.90 -2.85
N LEU A 247 7.02 15.81 -2.73
CA LEU A 247 6.06 16.04 -3.81
C LEU A 247 6.77 16.68 -5.00
N GLN A 248 6.95 15.89 -6.06
CA GLN A 248 7.68 16.26 -7.27
C GLN A 248 7.03 15.64 -8.50
N ALA A 249 6.84 16.43 -9.55
CA ALA A 249 6.35 15.96 -10.85
C ALA A 249 6.83 16.90 -11.96
N PRO A 250 6.84 16.47 -13.23
CA PRO A 250 6.98 17.41 -14.36
C PRO A 250 5.91 18.49 -14.31
N GLU A 251 6.27 19.73 -14.60
CA GLU A 251 5.34 20.88 -14.52
C GLU A 251 4.08 20.67 -15.37
N SER A 252 4.19 19.97 -16.49
CA SER A 252 3.06 19.61 -17.37
C SER A 252 2.02 18.69 -16.70
N ALA A 253 2.35 18.01 -15.62
CA ALA A 253 1.44 17.11 -14.91
C ALA A 253 0.54 17.82 -13.89
N TYR A 254 0.91 19.04 -13.45
CA TYR A 254 0.19 19.71 -12.37
C TYR A 254 -0.16 21.18 -12.62
N GLN A 255 0.44 21.86 -13.60
CA GLN A 255 0.28 23.29 -13.77
C GLN A 255 -1.17 23.71 -14.03
N ASP A 256 -1.92 22.91 -14.75
CA ASP A 256 -3.34 23.13 -15.06
C ASP A 256 -4.27 22.93 -13.85
N LYS A 257 -3.80 22.31 -12.78
CA LYS A 257 -4.56 22.01 -11.56
C LYS A 257 -4.39 23.05 -10.47
N VAL A 258 -3.36 23.90 -10.56
CA VAL A 258 -2.99 24.85 -9.49
C VAL A 258 -4.15 25.78 -9.16
N ASP A 259 -4.77 26.39 -10.16
CA ASP A 259 -5.86 27.37 -9.95
C ASP A 259 -7.06 26.71 -9.26
N TYR A 260 -7.40 25.45 -9.60
CA TYR A 260 -8.48 24.71 -8.94
C TYR A 260 -8.23 24.56 -7.43
N TYR A 261 -7.06 24.09 -7.02
CA TYR A 261 -6.76 23.88 -5.59
C TYR A 261 -6.56 25.18 -4.81
N VAL A 262 -6.14 26.26 -5.47
CA VAL A 262 -6.07 27.59 -4.85
C VAL A 262 -7.48 28.15 -4.62
N GLU A 263 -8.39 27.96 -5.56
CA GLU A 263 -9.77 28.46 -5.48
C GLU A 263 -10.60 27.69 -4.45
N HIS A 264 -10.51 26.35 -4.45
CA HIS A 264 -11.36 25.51 -3.60
C HIS A 264 -10.78 25.28 -2.20
N GLY A 265 -9.46 25.14 -2.07
CA GLY A 265 -8.80 24.82 -0.81
C GLY A 265 -9.17 23.44 -0.25
N TRP A 266 -8.49 23.05 0.82
CA TRP A 266 -8.67 21.70 1.40
C TRP A 266 -10.04 21.47 2.04
N ASP A 267 -10.68 22.48 2.60
CA ASP A 267 -11.99 22.31 3.23
C ASP A 267 -13.06 21.94 2.20
N SER A 268 -13.10 22.66 1.08
CA SER A 268 -14.04 22.38 -0.01
C SER A 268 -13.73 21.05 -0.70
N VAL A 269 -12.45 20.80 -1.03
CA VAL A 269 -12.04 19.54 -1.68
C VAL A 269 -12.37 18.33 -0.80
N ARG A 270 -12.15 18.42 0.52
CA ARG A 270 -12.49 17.37 1.48
C ARG A 270 -13.98 17.07 1.48
N GLU A 271 -14.82 18.11 1.56
CA GLU A 271 -16.29 17.98 1.53
C GLU A 271 -16.78 17.43 0.19
N ASP A 272 -16.26 17.94 -0.93
CA ASP A 272 -16.64 17.51 -2.27
C ASP A 272 -16.30 16.04 -2.51
N ARG A 273 -15.12 15.58 -2.07
CA ARG A 273 -14.72 14.17 -2.14
C ARG A 273 -15.62 13.29 -1.29
N PHE A 274 -15.92 13.73 -0.06
CA PHE A 274 -16.84 13.02 0.83
C PHE A 274 -18.23 12.86 0.21
N GLN A 275 -18.77 13.91 -0.40
CA GLN A 275 -20.08 13.84 -1.06
C GLN A 275 -20.05 12.92 -2.29
N ARG A 276 -19.01 12.99 -3.12
CA ARG A 276 -18.84 12.07 -4.26
C ARG A 276 -18.74 10.61 -3.82
N MET A 277 -18.02 10.31 -2.74
CA MET A 277 -17.97 8.96 -2.18
C MET A 277 -19.35 8.46 -1.77
N LYS A 278 -20.20 9.32 -1.15
CA LYS A 278 -21.59 8.99 -0.81
C LYS A 278 -22.44 8.75 -2.06
N GLU A 279 -22.29 9.58 -3.08
CA GLU A 279 -23.01 9.44 -4.36
C GLU A 279 -22.63 8.15 -5.10
N MET A 280 -21.34 7.78 -5.07
CA MET A 280 -20.81 6.56 -5.67
C MET A 280 -21.06 5.31 -4.80
N GLY A 281 -21.58 5.46 -3.59
CA GLY A 281 -21.78 4.36 -2.64
C GLY A 281 -20.49 3.77 -2.09
N VAL A 282 -19.38 4.51 -2.18
CA VAL A 282 -18.07 4.12 -1.58
C VAL A 282 -18.17 4.14 -0.05
N ILE A 283 -18.95 5.06 0.48
CA ILE A 283 -19.34 5.14 1.90
C ILE A 283 -20.87 5.25 2.01
N PRO A 284 -21.46 4.96 3.19
CA PRO A 284 -22.89 5.10 3.40
C PRO A 284 -23.39 6.52 3.12
N LYS A 285 -24.62 6.62 2.58
CA LYS A 285 -25.23 7.91 2.23
C LYS A 285 -25.50 8.79 3.45
N ASP A 286 -25.71 8.19 4.59
CA ASP A 286 -26.00 8.81 5.89
C ASP A 286 -24.75 8.94 6.78
N ALA A 287 -23.56 8.57 6.29
CA ALA A 287 -22.33 8.77 7.01
C ALA A 287 -22.06 10.26 7.30
N ASP A 288 -21.50 10.53 8.47
CA ASP A 288 -21.00 11.84 8.86
C ASP A 288 -19.53 11.98 8.49
N ILE A 289 -19.12 13.18 8.12
CA ILE A 289 -17.71 13.50 7.87
C ILE A 289 -16.98 13.66 9.22
N SER A 290 -15.72 13.23 9.31
CA SER A 290 -14.96 13.39 10.54
C SER A 290 -14.79 14.87 10.94
N ASP A 291 -14.66 15.10 12.25
CA ASP A 291 -14.30 16.42 12.74
C ASP A 291 -12.94 16.89 12.16
N ARG A 292 -12.76 18.19 12.05
CA ARG A 292 -11.47 18.75 11.67
C ARG A 292 -10.42 18.36 12.71
N ASN A 293 -9.33 17.74 12.25
CA ASN A 293 -8.20 17.43 13.10
C ASN A 293 -7.61 18.72 13.74
N ALA A 294 -7.21 18.64 15.01
CA ALA A 294 -6.65 19.77 15.75
C ALA A 294 -5.37 20.35 15.11
N LEU A 295 -4.66 19.57 14.29
CA LEU A 295 -3.49 20.02 13.53
C LEU A 295 -3.85 20.79 12.25
N SER A 296 -5.12 20.79 11.85
CA SER A 296 -5.58 21.35 10.58
C SER A 296 -6.17 22.75 10.77
N ARG A 297 -5.71 23.71 9.98
CA ARG A 297 -6.21 25.08 9.96
C ARG A 297 -7.35 25.26 8.95
N PRO A 298 -8.31 26.18 9.17
CA PRO A 298 -9.26 26.55 8.12
C PRO A 298 -8.55 27.18 6.92
N TRP A 299 -8.97 26.81 5.69
CA TRP A 299 -8.40 27.41 4.47
C TRP A 299 -8.48 28.94 4.43
N ASP A 300 -9.63 29.49 4.84
CA ASP A 300 -9.90 30.92 4.86
C ASP A 300 -9.06 31.69 5.90
N SER A 301 -8.36 30.99 6.80
CA SER A 301 -7.42 31.63 7.74
C SER A 301 -6.08 31.96 7.11
N LEU A 302 -5.82 31.48 5.91
CA LEU A 302 -4.54 31.64 5.21
C LEU A 302 -4.50 32.94 4.43
N SER A 303 -3.29 33.50 4.33
CA SER A 303 -3.01 34.58 3.37
C SER A 303 -3.07 34.06 1.92
N GLU A 304 -3.33 34.94 0.95
CA GLU A 304 -3.29 34.59 -0.49
C GLU A 304 -1.97 33.94 -0.93
N LYS A 305 -0.85 34.33 -0.31
CA LYS A 305 0.46 33.73 -0.57
C LYS A 305 0.51 32.27 -0.09
N GLU A 306 0.00 31.99 1.09
CA GLU A 306 -0.09 30.65 1.65
C GLU A 306 -1.05 29.80 0.84
N GLN A 307 -2.23 30.33 0.50
CA GLN A 307 -3.20 29.61 -0.35
C GLN A 307 -2.57 29.19 -1.68
N LYS A 308 -1.82 30.06 -2.36
CA LYS A 308 -1.09 29.72 -3.58
C LYS A 308 -0.05 28.62 -3.36
N TRP A 309 0.67 28.67 -2.25
CA TRP A 309 1.69 27.70 -1.92
C TRP A 309 1.08 26.33 -1.60
N TYR A 310 0.08 26.30 -0.72
CA TYR A 310 -0.61 25.07 -0.34
C TYR A 310 -1.46 24.49 -1.49
N GLY A 311 -2.13 25.31 -2.27
CA GLY A 311 -2.85 24.86 -3.47
C GLY A 311 -1.93 24.21 -4.50
N LYS A 312 -0.74 24.77 -4.70
CA LYS A 312 0.27 24.15 -5.58
C LYS A 312 0.78 22.81 -5.04
N LYS A 313 0.91 22.63 -3.70
CA LYS A 313 1.26 21.32 -3.11
C LYS A 313 0.28 20.22 -3.55
N MET A 314 -1.02 20.47 -3.41
CA MET A 314 -2.03 19.49 -3.80
C MET A 314 -2.06 19.26 -5.30
N ALA A 315 -1.91 20.34 -6.10
CA ALA A 315 -1.79 20.19 -7.55
C ALA A 315 -0.65 19.25 -7.96
N VAL A 316 0.52 19.37 -7.31
CA VAL A 316 1.66 18.46 -7.56
C VAL A 316 1.33 17.04 -7.14
N ALA A 317 0.74 16.83 -5.96
CA ALA A 317 0.35 15.50 -5.48
C ALA A 317 -0.63 14.81 -6.46
N MET A 318 -1.65 15.52 -6.93
CA MET A 318 -2.60 14.97 -7.91
C MET A 318 -1.98 14.81 -9.30
N GLY A 319 -1.01 15.65 -9.67
CA GLY A 319 -0.20 15.42 -10.86
C GLY A 319 0.63 14.13 -10.78
N MET A 320 1.21 13.83 -9.60
CA MET A 320 1.89 12.55 -9.34
C MET A 320 0.92 11.37 -9.44
N MET A 321 -0.30 11.51 -8.89
CA MET A 321 -1.32 10.46 -8.95
C MET A 321 -1.76 10.14 -10.39
N GLU A 322 -2.00 11.17 -11.20
CA GLU A 322 -2.35 10.99 -12.61
C GLU A 322 -1.19 10.38 -13.43
N MET A 323 0.05 10.72 -13.11
CA MET A 323 1.21 10.05 -13.70
C MET A 323 1.30 8.57 -13.29
N GLN A 324 1.01 8.25 -12.03
CA GLN A 324 0.98 6.86 -11.58
C GLN A 324 -0.11 6.06 -12.31
N ASP A 325 -1.30 6.64 -12.50
CA ASP A 325 -2.36 6.04 -13.30
C ASP A 325 -1.90 5.74 -14.74
N GLN A 326 -1.15 6.67 -15.36
CA GLN A 326 -0.56 6.44 -16.69
C GLN A 326 0.44 5.27 -16.68
N GLN A 327 1.20 5.08 -15.60
CA GLN A 327 2.11 3.93 -15.47
C GLN A 327 1.34 2.61 -15.36
N VAL A 328 0.23 2.60 -14.62
CA VAL A 328 -0.69 1.45 -14.59
C VAL A 328 -1.20 1.14 -15.99
N GLY A 329 -1.61 2.18 -16.74
CA GLY A 329 -2.03 2.04 -18.14
C GLY A 329 -0.96 1.43 -19.04
N GLN A 330 0.29 1.85 -18.91
CA GLN A 330 1.41 1.29 -19.71
C GLN A 330 1.65 -0.20 -19.42
N ILE A 331 1.53 -0.63 -18.14
CA ILE A 331 1.64 -2.05 -17.78
C ILE A 331 0.48 -2.84 -18.41
N VAL A 332 -0.75 -2.32 -18.31
CA VAL A 332 -1.95 -2.95 -18.90
C VAL A 332 -1.83 -3.06 -20.40
N ASP A 333 -1.40 -2.00 -21.08
CA ASP A 333 -1.24 -1.98 -22.54
C ASP A 333 -0.17 -2.98 -22.99
N TYR A 334 0.93 -3.08 -22.26
CA TYR A 334 1.97 -4.07 -22.54
C TYR A 334 1.44 -5.51 -22.38
N LEU A 335 0.67 -5.80 -21.31
CA LEU A 335 0.05 -7.11 -21.12
C LEU A 335 -0.94 -7.46 -22.25
N LYS A 336 -1.67 -6.46 -22.77
CA LYS A 336 -2.53 -6.63 -23.95
C LYS A 336 -1.71 -6.88 -25.23
N GLU A 337 -0.59 -6.19 -25.40
CA GLU A 337 0.31 -6.36 -26.56
C GLU A 337 0.88 -7.78 -26.64
N ILE A 338 1.31 -8.36 -25.51
CA ILE A 338 1.86 -9.72 -25.46
C ILE A 338 0.77 -10.80 -25.37
N GLY A 339 -0.51 -10.43 -25.29
CA GLY A 339 -1.65 -11.37 -25.24
C GLY A 339 -1.92 -11.98 -23.86
N GLU A 340 -1.27 -11.50 -22.80
CA GLU A 340 -1.36 -12.08 -21.44
C GLU A 340 -2.38 -11.36 -20.53
N TYR A 341 -3.00 -10.28 -20.98
CA TYR A 341 -3.94 -9.48 -20.16
C TYR A 341 -5.10 -10.32 -19.61
N ASP A 342 -5.71 -11.17 -20.45
CA ASP A 342 -6.84 -12.02 -20.07
C ASP A 342 -6.43 -13.12 -19.07
N ASN A 343 -5.16 -13.53 -19.08
CA ASN A 343 -4.58 -14.53 -18.16
C ASN A 343 -3.85 -13.92 -16.96
N THR A 344 -4.07 -12.64 -16.67
CA THR A 344 -3.36 -11.94 -15.58
C THR A 344 -4.34 -11.41 -14.54
N TYR A 345 -4.06 -11.70 -13.25
CA TYR A 345 -4.64 -10.97 -12.12
C TYR A 345 -3.87 -9.68 -11.91
N ILE A 346 -4.57 -8.55 -11.88
CA ILE A 346 -3.96 -7.24 -11.60
C ILE A 346 -4.60 -6.69 -10.32
N MET A 347 -3.77 -6.43 -9.31
CA MET A 347 -4.16 -5.84 -8.03
C MET A 347 -3.53 -4.46 -7.91
N TYR A 348 -4.32 -3.44 -7.57
CA TYR A 348 -3.84 -2.11 -7.25
C TYR A 348 -4.33 -1.68 -5.87
N LEU A 349 -3.42 -1.24 -5.00
CA LEU A 349 -3.75 -0.77 -3.65
C LEU A 349 -2.80 0.34 -3.20
N ALA A 350 -3.19 1.07 -2.14
CA ALA A 350 -2.26 1.90 -1.38
C ALA A 350 -1.69 1.11 -0.18
N ASP A 351 -0.47 1.41 0.23
CA ASP A 351 0.16 0.73 1.37
C ASP A 351 -0.26 1.30 2.73
N ASN A 352 -0.70 2.53 2.82
CA ASN A 352 -1.27 3.19 4.00
C ASN A 352 -2.05 4.45 3.59
N GLY A 353 -2.65 5.13 4.55
CA GLY A 353 -3.26 6.44 4.33
C GLY A 353 -2.24 7.52 3.96
N PRO A 354 -2.71 8.72 3.56
CA PRO A 354 -1.87 9.81 3.03
C PRO A 354 -0.95 10.41 4.09
N GLU A 355 0.23 10.87 3.67
CA GLU A 355 1.25 11.49 4.52
C GLU A 355 0.82 12.84 5.10
N ALA A 356 0.79 12.94 6.40
CA ALA A 356 0.39 14.15 7.11
C ALA A 356 1.55 14.94 7.72
N ALA A 357 2.78 14.40 7.72
CA ALA A 357 3.92 15.19 8.15
C ALA A 357 4.09 16.42 7.26
N ASP A 358 4.37 17.57 7.84
CA ASP A 358 4.78 18.77 7.10
C ASP A 358 6.25 19.06 7.39
N ILE A 359 7.13 18.53 6.52
CA ILE A 359 8.59 18.67 6.66
C ILE A 359 9.10 20.11 6.57
N THR A 360 8.23 21.05 6.20
CA THR A 360 8.50 22.49 6.17
C THR A 360 7.78 23.26 7.29
N GLY A 361 6.88 22.60 8.01
CA GLY A 361 6.02 23.17 9.05
C GLY A 361 6.68 23.25 10.43
N GLU A 362 5.89 23.70 11.40
CA GLU A 362 6.35 23.84 12.80
C GLU A 362 6.28 22.52 13.59
N ASN A 363 5.51 21.53 13.11
CA ASN A 363 5.24 20.26 13.78
C ASN A 363 6.25 19.16 13.45
N ILE A 364 7.38 19.51 12.85
CA ILE A 364 8.49 18.61 12.55
C ILE A 364 9.73 19.00 13.36
N SER A 365 10.69 18.10 13.53
CA SER A 365 11.93 18.43 14.24
C SER A 365 12.67 19.61 13.60
N ASP A 366 13.26 20.46 14.42
CA ASP A 366 14.07 21.61 13.96
C ASP A 366 15.22 21.17 13.05
N LEU A 367 15.75 19.97 13.27
CA LEU A 367 16.79 19.39 12.42
C LEU A 367 16.28 19.19 10.98
N ILE A 368 15.17 18.49 10.80
CA ILE A 368 14.60 18.21 9.46
C ILE A 368 14.21 19.50 8.77
N ARG A 369 13.51 20.41 9.47
CA ARG A 369 13.09 21.69 8.91
C ARG A 369 14.27 22.54 8.44
N THR A 370 15.30 22.70 9.28
CA THR A 370 16.47 23.52 8.96
C THR A 370 17.29 22.90 7.84
N TRP A 371 17.49 21.58 7.89
CA TRP A 371 18.19 20.83 6.85
C TRP A 371 17.46 20.95 5.50
N THR A 372 16.14 20.77 5.49
CA THR A 372 15.30 20.90 4.28
C THR A 372 15.40 22.32 3.70
N ALA A 373 15.27 23.35 4.54
CA ALA A 373 15.39 24.74 4.10
C ALA A 373 16.79 25.11 3.57
N HIS A 374 17.84 24.40 4.01
CA HIS A 374 19.20 24.62 3.53
C HIS A 374 19.48 23.96 2.18
N HIS A 375 18.95 22.74 1.98
CA HIS A 375 19.29 21.91 0.81
C HIS A 375 18.30 22.04 -0.36
N PHE A 376 17.09 22.54 -0.13
CA PHE A 376 16.03 22.63 -1.13
C PHE A 376 15.45 24.03 -1.27
N ASP A 377 15.03 24.36 -2.48
CA ASP A 377 14.26 25.58 -2.76
C ASP A 377 12.76 25.22 -2.78
N ASN A 378 12.08 25.53 -1.68
CA ASN A 378 10.64 25.32 -1.48
C ASN A 378 9.80 26.58 -1.75
N SER A 379 10.34 27.53 -2.54
CA SER A 379 9.56 28.68 -3.02
C SER A 379 8.37 28.22 -3.86
N THR A 380 7.32 29.03 -3.94
CA THR A 380 6.14 28.72 -4.74
C THR A 380 6.50 28.46 -6.21
N GLU A 381 7.48 29.16 -6.76
CA GLU A 381 7.96 29.03 -8.13
C GLU A 381 8.66 27.69 -8.38
N ASN A 382 9.40 27.20 -7.38
CA ASN A 382 10.21 25.98 -7.51
C ASN A 382 9.50 24.71 -7.00
N LEU A 383 8.46 24.84 -6.18
CA LEU A 383 7.70 23.73 -5.60
C LEU A 383 7.22 22.77 -6.71
N GLY A 384 7.43 21.47 -6.49
CA GLY A 384 7.11 20.39 -7.43
C GLY A 384 8.26 20.00 -8.37
N LYS A 385 9.34 20.80 -8.45
CA LYS A 385 10.51 20.51 -9.28
C LYS A 385 11.53 19.63 -8.53
N ALA A 386 12.50 19.08 -9.24
CA ALA A 386 13.53 18.17 -8.71
C ALA A 386 14.31 18.72 -7.50
N ASN A 387 14.42 20.05 -7.36
CA ASN A 387 15.11 20.71 -6.25
C ASN A 387 14.14 21.25 -5.20
N SER A 388 12.94 20.71 -5.08
CA SER A 388 12.03 20.98 -3.96
C SER A 388 11.85 19.74 -3.09
N SER A 389 11.62 19.95 -1.80
CA SER A 389 11.28 18.89 -0.87
C SER A 389 10.17 19.39 0.05
N VAL A 390 8.95 18.98 -0.27
CA VAL A 390 7.74 19.26 0.51
C VAL A 390 6.93 17.97 0.64
N SER A 391 6.13 17.90 1.69
CA SER A 391 5.18 16.82 1.95
C SER A 391 3.75 17.36 1.93
N LEU A 392 2.75 16.48 1.91
CA LEU A 392 1.35 16.87 1.77
C LEU A 392 0.85 17.73 2.95
N GLY A 393 1.16 17.31 4.19
CA GLY A 393 0.72 17.99 5.41
C GLY A 393 -0.70 17.58 5.86
N PRO A 394 -1.06 17.86 7.12
CA PRO A 394 -2.25 17.32 7.76
C PRO A 394 -3.57 17.76 7.10
N GLU A 395 -3.61 18.99 6.61
CA GLU A 395 -4.83 19.53 6.00
C GLU A 395 -5.17 18.83 4.68
N TRP A 396 -4.19 18.73 3.77
CA TRP A 396 -4.40 18.01 2.51
C TRP A 396 -4.48 16.50 2.70
N ALA A 397 -3.78 15.92 3.67
CA ALA A 397 -3.95 14.52 4.04
C ALA A 397 -5.39 14.22 4.47
N SER A 398 -6.03 15.11 5.26
CA SER A 398 -7.44 14.97 5.61
C SER A 398 -8.39 15.08 4.40
N ALA A 399 -8.04 15.86 3.38
CA ALA A 399 -8.78 15.89 2.12
C ALA A 399 -8.55 14.61 1.30
N SER A 400 -7.34 14.07 1.32
CA SER A 400 -6.97 12.82 0.63
C SER A 400 -7.63 11.58 1.22
N THR A 401 -7.95 11.56 2.52
CA THR A 401 -8.77 10.50 3.12
C THR A 401 -10.25 10.58 2.73
N GLY A 402 -10.68 11.68 2.10
CA GLY A 402 -12.09 11.93 1.80
C GLY A 402 -12.94 12.13 3.05
N GLY A 403 -12.36 12.67 4.13
CA GLY A 403 -13.08 12.96 5.37
C GLY A 403 -13.16 11.81 6.37
N LEU A 404 -12.41 10.73 6.19
CA LEU A 404 -12.17 9.74 7.24
C LEU A 404 -11.28 10.32 8.35
N SER A 405 -11.33 9.72 9.55
CA SER A 405 -10.57 10.19 10.72
C SER A 405 -9.07 9.91 10.56
N TRP A 406 -8.24 10.89 10.85
CA TRP A 406 -6.78 10.83 10.83
C TRP A 406 -6.20 10.44 9.45
N TYR A 407 -4.99 9.90 9.41
CA TYR A 407 -4.19 9.63 8.21
C TYR A 407 -3.01 8.69 8.55
N LYS A 408 -2.02 8.54 7.68
CA LYS A 408 -0.79 7.74 7.89
C LYS A 408 -0.25 7.85 9.31
N ALA A 409 0.28 6.76 9.84
CA ALA A 409 0.77 6.54 11.19
C ALA A 409 -0.32 6.37 12.28
N TYR A 410 -1.59 6.64 11.97
CA TYR A 410 -2.71 6.45 12.89
C TYR A 410 -3.52 5.20 12.55
N THR A 411 -3.95 4.49 13.60
CA THR A 411 -4.78 3.29 13.49
C THR A 411 -6.27 3.59 13.21
N ALA A 412 -6.64 4.86 13.07
CA ALA A 412 -7.97 5.30 12.62
C ALA A 412 -8.18 5.02 11.12
N GLU A 413 -9.44 5.06 10.68
CA GLU A 413 -9.81 4.68 9.31
C GLU A 413 -9.03 5.45 8.22
N GLY A 414 -8.77 6.75 8.40
CA GLY A 414 -7.98 7.52 7.43
C GLY A 414 -6.51 7.08 7.29
N GLY A 415 -5.99 6.34 8.29
CA GLY A 415 -4.64 5.78 8.22
C GLY A 415 -4.56 4.36 7.69
N ILE A 416 -5.63 3.57 7.85
CA ILE A 416 -5.63 2.13 7.56
C ILE A 416 -6.61 1.68 6.49
N ARG A 417 -7.74 2.38 6.27
CA ARG A 417 -8.68 2.08 5.18
C ARG A 417 -8.08 2.60 3.88
N VAL A 418 -7.71 1.69 3.01
CA VAL A 418 -7.04 2.00 1.75
C VAL A 418 -7.86 1.52 0.56
N LEU A 419 -7.66 2.16 -0.58
CA LEU A 419 -8.25 1.72 -1.83
C LEU A 419 -7.66 0.37 -2.26
N PHE A 420 -8.49 -0.51 -2.82
CA PHE A 420 -8.07 -1.79 -3.36
C PHE A 420 -8.95 -2.19 -4.54
N ILE A 421 -8.32 -2.47 -5.68
CA ILE A 421 -8.96 -2.89 -6.93
C ILE A 421 -8.31 -4.18 -7.39
N VAL A 422 -9.12 -5.17 -7.76
CA VAL A 422 -8.65 -6.44 -8.31
C VAL A 422 -9.32 -6.69 -9.65
N LYS A 423 -8.56 -6.71 -10.72
CA LYS A 423 -8.98 -7.25 -12.02
C LYS A 423 -8.57 -8.72 -12.07
N PRO A 424 -9.51 -9.68 -12.02
CA PRO A 424 -9.18 -11.10 -12.07
C PRO A 424 -8.77 -11.55 -13.48
N ALA A 425 -8.12 -12.70 -13.59
CA ALA A 425 -7.97 -13.38 -14.86
C ALA A 425 -9.36 -13.80 -15.40
N LYS A 426 -9.54 -13.75 -16.71
CA LYS A 426 -10.83 -14.00 -17.37
C LYS A 426 -11.39 -15.39 -17.08
N ALA A 427 -10.54 -16.38 -16.87
CA ALA A 427 -10.96 -17.74 -16.52
C ALA A 427 -11.80 -17.80 -15.23
N LEU A 428 -11.51 -16.92 -14.24
CA LEU A 428 -12.30 -16.83 -13.01
C LEU A 428 -13.73 -16.39 -13.29
N LEU A 429 -13.92 -15.42 -14.17
CA LEU A 429 -15.22 -14.85 -14.51
C LEU A 429 -16.16 -15.82 -15.26
N ALA A 430 -15.63 -16.98 -15.67
CA ALA A 430 -16.42 -18.03 -16.31
C ALA A 430 -17.19 -18.92 -15.31
N ALA A 431 -16.91 -18.83 -14.01
CA ALA A 431 -17.68 -19.53 -13.00
C ALA A 431 -19.09 -18.92 -12.87
N GLU A 432 -20.11 -19.76 -12.70
CA GLU A 432 -21.54 -19.34 -12.75
C GLU A 432 -21.88 -18.29 -11.69
N ASP A 433 -21.29 -18.42 -10.49
CA ASP A 433 -21.53 -17.57 -9.32
C ASP A 433 -20.44 -16.54 -9.08
N ALA A 434 -19.46 -16.40 -10.01
CA ALA A 434 -18.36 -15.45 -9.84
C ALA A 434 -18.84 -14.00 -9.78
N LEU A 435 -18.16 -13.19 -8.97
CA LEU A 435 -18.39 -11.75 -8.92
C LEU A 435 -18.22 -11.16 -10.33
N GLN A 436 -19.19 -10.36 -10.73
CA GLN A 436 -19.20 -9.77 -12.07
C GLN A 436 -18.24 -8.55 -12.14
N PRO A 437 -17.65 -8.28 -13.31
CA PRO A 437 -16.91 -7.05 -13.54
C PRO A 437 -17.70 -5.81 -13.14
N GLY A 438 -17.02 -4.84 -12.52
CA GLY A 438 -17.63 -3.62 -11.99
C GLY A 438 -18.30 -3.79 -10.61
N THR A 439 -18.17 -4.96 -9.97
CA THR A 439 -18.64 -5.15 -8.61
C THR A 439 -17.91 -4.23 -7.64
N GLN A 440 -18.68 -3.53 -6.81
CA GLN A 440 -18.19 -2.83 -5.63
C GLN A 440 -18.62 -3.60 -4.39
N THR A 441 -17.70 -3.84 -3.47
CA THR A 441 -17.97 -4.55 -2.21
C THR A 441 -17.47 -3.78 -1.00
N ASP A 442 -18.25 -3.85 0.08
CA ASP A 442 -17.90 -3.33 1.41
C ASP A 442 -17.53 -4.45 2.39
N ASP A 443 -17.20 -5.64 1.85
CA ASP A 443 -16.82 -6.77 2.68
C ASP A 443 -15.45 -6.53 3.34
N LEU A 444 -15.37 -6.83 4.65
CA LEU A 444 -14.17 -6.62 5.44
C LEU A 444 -13.03 -7.48 4.92
N SER A 445 -11.92 -6.85 4.57
CA SER A 445 -10.72 -7.52 4.09
C SER A 445 -9.46 -6.73 4.45
N GLN A 446 -8.31 -7.36 4.35
CA GLN A 446 -7.06 -6.77 4.80
C GLN A 446 -5.86 -7.18 3.95
N VAL A 447 -4.77 -6.46 4.10
CA VAL A 447 -3.55 -6.63 3.29
C VAL A 447 -2.93 -8.03 3.39
N LYS A 448 -3.09 -8.75 4.51
CA LYS A 448 -2.60 -10.13 4.65
C LYS A 448 -3.32 -11.11 3.71
N ASP A 449 -4.54 -10.79 3.32
CA ASP A 449 -5.37 -11.62 2.45
C ASP A 449 -4.81 -11.69 1.02
N ILE A 450 -4.01 -10.70 0.63
CA ILE A 450 -3.32 -10.68 -0.68
C ILE A 450 -2.36 -11.87 -0.80
N ALA A 451 -1.53 -12.14 0.22
CA ALA A 451 -0.61 -13.28 0.19
C ALA A 451 -1.35 -14.62 0.06
N ALA A 452 -2.41 -14.81 0.86
CA ALA A 452 -3.22 -16.02 0.81
C ALA A 452 -3.89 -16.19 -0.56
N THR A 453 -4.38 -15.09 -1.13
CA THR A 453 -5.00 -15.09 -2.47
C THR A 453 -3.99 -15.43 -3.56
N ILE A 454 -2.80 -14.83 -3.54
CA ILE A 454 -1.72 -15.10 -4.50
C ILE A 454 -1.36 -16.59 -4.49
N LEU A 455 -1.17 -17.18 -3.30
CA LEU A 455 -0.80 -18.58 -3.19
C LEU A 455 -1.92 -19.51 -3.67
N GLU A 456 -3.18 -19.21 -3.37
CA GLU A 456 -4.30 -20.02 -3.87
C GLU A 456 -4.48 -19.89 -5.40
N ILE A 457 -4.32 -18.70 -5.98
CA ILE A 457 -4.30 -18.49 -7.44
C ILE A 457 -3.20 -19.33 -8.09
N ALA A 458 -2.03 -19.40 -7.47
CA ALA A 458 -0.89 -20.13 -7.98
C ALA A 458 -0.91 -21.64 -7.66
N GLU A 459 -1.90 -22.11 -6.88
CA GLU A 459 -1.99 -23.50 -6.37
C GLU A 459 -0.71 -23.89 -5.61
N VAL A 460 -0.29 -23.03 -4.68
CA VAL A 460 0.91 -23.19 -3.85
C VAL A 460 0.53 -23.13 -2.37
N ASP A 461 0.92 -24.14 -1.61
CA ASP A 461 0.68 -24.17 -0.18
C ASP A 461 1.70 -23.33 0.61
N HIS A 462 1.23 -22.61 1.63
CA HIS A 462 2.12 -22.01 2.62
C HIS A 462 2.72 -23.10 3.51
N PRO A 463 4.03 -23.05 3.88
CA PRO A 463 4.71 -24.10 4.64
C PRO A 463 4.25 -24.23 6.11
N GLY A 464 3.28 -23.43 6.56
CA GLY A 464 2.82 -23.45 7.95
C GLY A 464 3.81 -22.78 8.90
N THR A 465 4.33 -23.53 9.87
CA THR A 465 5.24 -23.02 10.92
C THR A 465 6.69 -23.49 10.75
N GLU A 466 7.01 -24.26 9.71
CA GLU A 466 8.37 -24.74 9.43
C GLU A 466 8.69 -24.63 7.93
N TYR A 467 9.85 -24.07 7.61
CA TYR A 467 10.32 -23.94 6.24
C TYR A 467 11.85 -24.16 6.19
N GLN A 468 12.28 -25.12 5.37
CA GLN A 468 13.69 -25.49 5.19
C GLN A 468 14.44 -25.71 6.53
N GLY A 469 13.78 -26.39 7.49
CA GLY A 469 14.37 -26.73 8.79
C GLY A 469 14.46 -25.58 9.79
N ARG A 470 13.78 -24.46 9.55
CA ARG A 470 13.65 -23.33 10.49
C ARG A 470 12.20 -23.01 10.80
N GLU A 471 11.96 -22.50 12.00
CA GLU A 471 10.66 -21.96 12.40
C GLU A 471 10.34 -20.69 11.57
N VAL A 472 9.09 -20.60 11.09
CA VAL A 472 8.58 -19.46 10.34
C VAL A 472 7.22 -19.04 10.90
N ALA A 473 6.84 -17.78 10.64
CA ALA A 473 5.53 -17.26 11.01
C ALA A 473 4.44 -17.93 10.16
N PRO A 474 3.33 -18.36 10.77
CA PRO A 474 2.19 -18.89 10.02
C PRO A 474 1.48 -17.76 9.26
N MET A 475 0.83 -18.12 8.15
CA MET A 475 -0.08 -17.21 7.45
C MET A 475 -1.36 -17.04 8.28
N SER A 476 -1.79 -15.80 8.46
CA SER A 476 -3.06 -15.44 9.12
C SER A 476 -4.05 -14.72 8.21
N GLY A 477 -3.65 -14.41 6.97
CA GLY A 477 -4.53 -13.90 5.93
C GLY A 477 -5.46 -14.99 5.38
N VAL A 478 -6.59 -14.57 4.83
CA VAL A 478 -7.61 -15.43 4.21
C VAL A 478 -7.66 -15.13 2.72
N SER A 479 -7.76 -16.16 1.88
CA SER A 479 -7.85 -15.95 0.44
C SER A 479 -9.16 -15.29 0.02
N LEU A 480 -9.06 -14.32 -0.88
CA LEU A 480 -10.20 -13.68 -1.54
C LEU A 480 -10.80 -14.53 -2.67
N LEU A 481 -10.09 -15.60 -3.09
CA LEU A 481 -10.48 -16.37 -4.28
C LEU A 481 -11.84 -17.09 -4.13
N PRO A 482 -12.19 -17.71 -2.99
CA PRO A 482 -13.53 -18.27 -2.77
C PRO A 482 -14.64 -17.22 -2.84
N TYR A 483 -14.38 -16.01 -2.31
CA TYR A 483 -15.31 -14.88 -2.41
C TYR A 483 -15.49 -14.44 -3.87
N PHE A 484 -14.41 -14.31 -4.64
CA PHE A 484 -14.49 -13.98 -6.07
C PHE A 484 -15.26 -15.02 -6.89
N LYS A 485 -15.16 -16.29 -6.52
CA LYS A 485 -15.90 -17.39 -7.15
C LYS A 485 -17.37 -17.48 -6.73
N GLY A 486 -17.81 -16.69 -5.74
CA GLY A 486 -19.14 -16.78 -5.14
C GLY A 486 -19.35 -18.01 -4.26
N GLU A 487 -18.26 -18.68 -3.85
CA GLU A 487 -18.29 -19.86 -2.98
C GLU A 487 -18.54 -19.48 -1.51
N THR A 488 -18.20 -18.26 -1.12
CA THR A 488 -18.47 -17.68 0.20
C THR A 488 -19.20 -16.35 0.07
N ALA A 489 -20.05 -16.04 1.04
CA ALA A 489 -20.78 -14.77 1.09
C ALA A 489 -19.89 -13.62 1.58
N ASP A 490 -18.93 -13.94 2.44
CA ASP A 490 -18.03 -12.99 3.09
C ASP A 490 -16.58 -13.49 2.96
N VAL A 491 -15.61 -12.58 2.94
CA VAL A 491 -14.16 -12.90 3.00
C VAL A 491 -13.81 -13.39 4.40
N HIS A 492 -14.15 -12.59 5.41
CA HIS A 492 -13.98 -12.95 6.81
C HIS A 492 -15.34 -13.21 7.47
N SER A 493 -15.46 -14.30 8.23
CA SER A 493 -16.67 -14.49 9.02
C SER A 493 -16.85 -13.36 10.03
N ALA A 494 -18.10 -13.02 10.38
CA ALA A 494 -18.40 -11.96 11.33
C ALA A 494 -17.76 -12.14 12.73
N ASN A 495 -17.30 -13.34 13.06
CA ASN A 495 -16.60 -13.64 14.31
C ASN A 495 -15.08 -13.62 14.19
N ASN A 496 -14.54 -13.42 13.00
CA ASN A 496 -13.09 -13.37 12.81
C ASN A 496 -12.55 -12.00 13.26
N ALA A 497 -11.70 -12.00 14.27
CA ALA A 497 -11.06 -10.80 14.79
C ALA A 497 -9.79 -10.49 14.00
N ILE A 498 -9.64 -9.25 13.55
CA ILE A 498 -8.47 -8.73 12.85
C ILE A 498 -7.83 -7.64 13.72
N PRO A 499 -6.92 -8.04 14.63
CA PRO A 499 -6.20 -7.10 15.48
C PRO A 499 -4.97 -6.52 14.79
N PHE A 500 -4.58 -5.32 15.21
CA PHE A 500 -3.37 -4.65 14.79
C PHE A 500 -2.85 -3.69 15.87
N GLU A 501 -1.53 -3.49 15.96
CA GLU A 501 -0.89 -2.51 16.85
C GLU A 501 0.22 -1.77 16.14
N LEU A 502 0.34 -0.48 16.40
CA LEU A 502 1.49 0.35 16.04
C LEU A 502 1.64 1.52 17.02
N PHE A 503 2.86 1.77 17.51
CA PHE A 503 3.20 2.91 18.38
C PHE A 503 2.39 2.98 19.68
N GLY A 504 2.01 1.83 20.24
CA GLY A 504 1.14 1.77 21.41
C GLY A 504 -0.33 2.06 21.14
N SER A 505 -0.67 2.31 19.89
CA SER A 505 -2.05 2.47 19.42
C SER A 505 -2.56 1.14 18.86
N GLY A 506 -3.75 0.71 19.25
CA GLY A 506 -4.27 -0.60 18.89
C GLY A 506 -5.66 -0.55 18.28
N ILE A 507 -5.97 -1.53 17.43
CA ILE A 507 -7.32 -1.79 16.92
C ILE A 507 -7.64 -3.28 16.94
N LEU A 508 -8.96 -3.57 16.91
CA LEU A 508 -9.48 -4.87 16.51
C LEU A 508 -10.73 -4.65 15.67
N LEU A 509 -10.70 -5.14 14.43
CA LEU A 509 -11.87 -5.19 13.54
C LEU A 509 -12.55 -6.56 13.70
N LYS A 510 -13.90 -6.56 13.81
CA LYS A 510 -14.71 -7.77 13.93
C LYS A 510 -16.09 -7.55 13.32
N GLY A 511 -16.35 -8.16 12.18
CA GLY A 511 -17.56 -7.88 11.40
C GLY A 511 -17.67 -6.40 11.05
N ASP A 512 -18.78 -5.76 11.42
CA ASP A 512 -19.02 -4.33 11.16
C ASP A 512 -18.38 -3.39 12.19
N TYR A 513 -17.75 -3.94 13.25
CA TYR A 513 -17.31 -3.16 14.41
C TYR A 513 -15.80 -3.09 14.51
N LYS A 514 -15.34 -1.99 15.08
CA LYS A 514 -13.94 -1.72 15.38
C LYS A 514 -13.80 -1.13 16.77
N ILE A 515 -12.92 -1.71 17.59
CA ILE A 515 -12.37 -0.99 18.73
C ILE A 515 -11.06 -0.33 18.35
N ILE A 516 -10.81 0.85 18.90
CA ILE A 516 -9.60 1.63 18.67
C ILE A 516 -9.13 2.30 19.95
N ARG A 517 -7.81 2.31 20.15
CA ARG A 517 -7.12 3.11 21.18
C ARG A 517 -5.95 3.84 20.51
N ILE A 518 -5.92 5.16 20.61
CA ILE A 518 -4.79 5.99 20.15
C ILE A 518 -4.06 6.50 21.39
N SER A 519 -2.73 6.30 21.45
CA SER A 519 -1.91 6.75 22.58
C SER A 519 -1.90 8.28 22.71
N THR A 520 -1.72 8.80 23.92
CA THR A 520 -1.64 10.26 24.16
C THR A 520 -0.45 10.89 23.46
N GLY A 521 0.66 10.18 23.29
CA GLY A 521 1.82 10.62 22.49
C GLY A 521 1.48 10.83 21.01
N MET A 522 0.50 10.08 20.49
CA MET A 522 -0.03 10.24 19.15
C MET A 522 -1.25 11.19 19.08
N GLY A 523 -1.57 11.89 20.17
CA GLY A 523 -2.67 12.87 20.21
C GLY A 523 -4.04 12.29 20.53
N GLY A 524 -4.13 11.02 20.92
CA GLY A 524 -5.34 10.39 21.44
C GLY A 524 -5.51 10.59 22.95
N ASP A 525 -6.42 9.83 23.56
CA ASP A 525 -6.71 9.83 24.99
C ASP A 525 -6.25 8.55 25.72
N SER A 526 -5.66 7.59 25.00
CA SER A 526 -5.26 6.26 25.47
C SER A 526 -6.42 5.37 25.95
N GLU A 527 -7.66 5.76 25.68
CA GLU A 527 -8.85 5.01 26.03
C GLU A 527 -9.34 4.17 24.83
N TRP A 528 -10.02 3.06 25.10
CA TRP A 528 -10.67 2.28 24.08
C TRP A 528 -12.03 2.87 23.71
N HIS A 529 -12.31 2.97 22.40
CA HIS A 529 -13.57 3.39 21.81
C HIS A 529 -14.12 2.28 20.91
N LEU A 530 -15.44 2.25 20.70
CA LEU A 530 -16.12 1.28 19.83
C LEU A 530 -16.89 2.01 18.73
N TYR A 531 -16.65 1.65 17.48
CA TYR A 531 -17.35 2.20 16.32
C TYR A 531 -17.95 1.10 15.44
N ASN A 532 -19.04 1.42 14.73
CA ASN A 532 -19.54 0.60 13.63
C ASN A 532 -18.99 1.18 12.32
N THR A 533 -17.83 0.74 11.87
CA THR A 533 -17.12 1.33 10.72
C THR A 533 -17.81 1.08 9.37
N LYS A 534 -18.77 0.16 9.31
CA LYS A 534 -19.61 -0.02 8.12
C LYS A 534 -20.63 1.12 7.98
N LYS A 535 -21.19 1.64 9.07
CA LYS A 535 -22.17 2.74 9.08
C LYS A 535 -21.52 4.09 9.32
N ASP A 536 -20.48 4.13 10.12
CA ASP A 536 -19.74 5.30 10.56
C ASP A 536 -18.25 5.14 10.24
N PRO A 537 -17.87 5.19 8.95
CA PRO A 537 -16.48 5.01 8.54
C PRO A 537 -15.56 6.16 8.98
N ALA A 538 -16.12 7.27 9.44
CA ALA A 538 -15.38 8.41 9.97
C ALA A 538 -15.23 8.38 11.51
N GLU A 539 -15.72 7.33 12.20
CA GLU A 539 -15.50 7.09 13.63
C GLU A 539 -16.00 8.25 14.52
N GLN A 540 -17.23 8.73 14.25
CA GLN A 540 -17.81 9.88 14.96
C GLN A 540 -18.74 9.47 16.12
N HIS A 541 -19.26 8.23 16.13
CA HIS A 541 -20.26 7.77 17.07
C HIS A 541 -19.73 6.62 17.94
N ASP A 542 -19.18 6.94 19.11
CA ASP A 542 -18.66 5.95 20.06
C ASP A 542 -19.78 5.16 20.73
N LEU A 543 -19.85 3.86 20.44
CA LEU A 543 -20.88 2.93 20.88
C LEU A 543 -20.53 2.17 22.17
N ARG A 544 -19.38 2.41 22.81
CA ARG A 544 -18.92 1.65 24.00
C ARG A 544 -19.91 1.63 25.16
N ASN A 545 -20.71 2.70 25.32
CA ASN A 545 -21.73 2.78 26.37
C ASN A 545 -23.07 2.18 25.93
N GLU A 546 -23.34 2.08 24.63
CA GLU A 546 -24.56 1.51 24.07
C GLU A 546 -24.45 -0.01 23.90
N MET A 547 -23.23 -0.51 23.65
CA MET A 547 -22.92 -1.92 23.41
C MET A 547 -21.79 -2.44 24.34
N PRO A 548 -21.94 -2.32 25.66
CA PRO A 548 -20.86 -2.60 26.61
C PRO A 548 -20.36 -4.05 26.57
N ASP A 549 -21.25 -5.01 26.32
CA ASP A 549 -20.86 -6.43 26.27
C ASP A 549 -19.95 -6.72 25.07
N LEU A 550 -20.30 -6.23 23.87
CA LEU A 550 -19.46 -6.34 22.68
C LEU A 550 -18.14 -5.60 22.85
N PHE A 551 -18.18 -4.39 23.40
CA PHE A 551 -16.98 -3.60 23.69
C PHE A 551 -15.99 -4.36 24.57
N LEU A 552 -16.45 -4.93 25.70
CA LEU A 552 -15.62 -5.69 26.61
C LEU A 552 -15.10 -6.99 26.00
N GLU A 553 -15.91 -7.67 25.19
CA GLU A 553 -15.48 -8.86 24.45
C GLU A 553 -14.32 -8.53 23.49
N MET A 554 -14.47 -7.50 22.67
CA MET A 554 -13.44 -7.12 21.70
C MET A 554 -12.15 -6.64 22.37
N VAL A 555 -12.24 -5.90 23.48
CA VAL A 555 -11.07 -5.49 24.27
C VAL A 555 -10.33 -6.71 24.85
N ALA A 556 -11.07 -7.71 25.34
CA ALA A 556 -10.47 -8.94 25.85
C ALA A 556 -9.76 -9.74 24.73
N GLU A 557 -10.37 -9.84 23.54
CA GLU A 557 -9.75 -10.47 22.36
C GLU A 557 -8.46 -9.74 21.92
N TYR A 558 -8.46 -8.41 21.96
CA TYR A 558 -7.27 -7.62 21.67
C TYR A 558 -6.14 -7.87 22.67
N GLN A 559 -6.46 -7.96 23.97
CA GLN A 559 -5.47 -8.26 25.00
C GLN A 559 -4.83 -9.66 24.83
N GLU A 560 -5.59 -10.64 24.36
CA GLU A 560 -5.02 -11.95 24.01
C GLU A 560 -4.08 -11.85 22.78
N TYR A 561 -4.40 -11.02 21.81
CA TYR A 561 -3.50 -10.73 20.69
C TYR A 561 -2.20 -10.05 21.16
N GLU A 562 -2.27 -8.99 22.00
CA GLU A 562 -1.08 -8.32 22.56
C GLU A 562 -0.13 -9.34 23.22
N LYS A 563 -0.70 -10.23 24.01
CA LYS A 563 0.04 -11.28 24.70
C LYS A 563 0.63 -12.32 23.73
N ALA A 564 -0.16 -12.78 22.77
CA ALA A 564 0.28 -13.78 21.78
C ALA A 564 1.42 -13.24 20.90
N GLN A 565 1.36 -11.97 20.52
CA GLN A 565 2.37 -11.30 19.68
C GLN A 565 3.57 -10.79 20.49
N ASN A 566 3.58 -10.93 21.82
CA ASN A 566 4.60 -10.38 22.71
C ASN A 566 4.79 -8.86 22.50
N ILE A 567 3.70 -8.13 22.30
CA ILE A 567 3.76 -6.67 22.08
C ILE A 567 4.39 -6.03 23.31
N VAL A 568 5.45 -5.26 23.06
CA VAL A 568 6.16 -4.53 24.13
C VAL A 568 5.36 -3.28 24.46
N PRO A 569 5.01 -3.03 25.73
CA PRO A 569 4.30 -1.81 26.10
C PRO A 569 5.08 -0.55 25.76
N VAL A 570 4.41 0.42 25.17
CA VAL A 570 4.94 1.75 24.86
C VAL A 570 4.53 2.71 25.98
N ASP A 571 5.40 3.65 26.34
CA ASP A 571 5.02 4.79 27.17
C ASP A 571 3.92 5.57 26.41
N GLU A 572 2.76 5.76 27.04
CA GLU A 572 1.60 6.40 26.39
C GLU A 572 1.90 7.82 25.88
N ALA A 573 2.87 8.50 26.48
CA ALA A 573 3.32 9.83 26.05
C ALA A 573 4.40 9.77 24.94
N TRP A 574 4.87 8.58 24.54
CA TRP A 574 5.90 8.47 23.53
C TRP A 574 5.34 8.80 22.14
N ASN A 575 6.09 9.62 21.39
CA ASN A 575 5.77 10.00 20.02
C ASN A 575 6.96 9.63 19.11
N PRO A 576 6.77 8.79 18.09
CA PRO A 576 7.83 8.39 17.17
C PRO A 576 8.44 9.57 16.39
N PHE A 577 7.66 10.63 16.19
CA PHE A 577 8.06 11.80 15.39
C PHE A 577 8.75 12.89 16.22
N GLU A 578 8.61 12.91 17.54
CA GLU A 578 9.33 13.85 18.42
C GLU A 578 10.78 13.40 18.69
N ASN A 579 11.08 12.12 18.59
CA ASN A 579 12.38 11.55 18.94
C ASN A 579 13.37 11.48 17.76
N VAL A 580 13.01 11.98 16.60
CA VAL A 580 13.95 12.29 15.50
C VAL A 580 14.68 13.61 15.84
N LYS A 581 15.18 13.68 17.09
CA LYS A 581 15.97 14.84 17.59
C LYS A 581 17.45 14.58 17.37
#